data_98f3bce0552dca402e95648db97ea958
#
_entry.id   98f3bce0552dca402e95648db97ea958
#
_cell.length_a   1.000
_cell.length_b   1.000
_cell.length_c   1.000
_cell.angle_alpha   90.00
_cell.angle_beta   90.00
_cell.angle_gamma   90.00
#
_symmetry.space_group_name_H-M   'P 1'
#
loop_
_entity.id
_entity.type
_entity.pdbx_description
1 polymer ?
#
loop_
_entity_poly.entity_id
_entity_poly.type
_entity_poly.pdbx_seq_one_letter_code
_entity_poly.pdbx_strand_id
1 'polypeptide(L)'
;MPVIESVFESTVERQPSLRSVASPAASGRGLLPVVPALRGVLPEGGLRRGTAVSVAGGDAGLLLALAAGVRETDGGWAAAVGLPDLGLAAAAGYGLDLRRLLVADDPGPHWAEVVSVLAGAVELIMLRPGGPVPPNLAARLAAVLRRSGCVLLVAGPWPGAGLRLGVRSGRWFGLGDGHGQLTGRQVEVVAEGRGSAVRGRAARLWLPDAHGAVRTVEETVGTGTVDVVGEDAVAGPGTGLDRMAVV
;
A
#
# COMPACT_ATOMS: atom_id res chain seq x y z
N MET A 1 56.98 16.12 5.51
CA MET A 1 55.56 16.40 5.75
C MET A 1 55.15 17.52 4.82
N PRO A 2 54.53 17.19 3.74
CA PRO A 2 53.09 17.37 3.42
C PRO A 2 52.68 16.37 2.35
N VAL A 3 51.70 15.52 2.54
CA VAL A 3 51.04 14.72 1.47
C VAL A 3 49.67 14.22 1.97
N ILE A 4 48.79 15.07 2.42
CA ILE A 4 47.40 14.66 2.73
C ILE A 4 46.37 15.68 2.18
N GLU A 5 46.76 16.63 1.34
CA GLU A 5 45.82 17.69 0.88
C GLU A 5 45.28 17.50 -0.54
N SER A 6 45.61 16.41 -1.25
CA SER A 6 45.22 16.26 -2.66
C SER A 6 44.19 15.15 -2.95
N VAL A 7 43.55 14.56 -1.97
CA VAL A 7 42.59 13.44 -2.19
C VAL A 7 41.12 13.88 -2.05
N PHE A 8 40.86 15.11 -1.63
CA PHE A 8 39.50 15.58 -1.39
C PHE A 8 38.85 16.42 -2.53
N GLU A 9 39.56 16.61 -3.63
CA GLU A 9 39.08 17.53 -4.69
C GLU A 9 38.50 16.85 -5.95
N SER A 10 38.33 15.54 -6.01
CA SER A 10 37.88 14.87 -7.25
C SER A 10 36.59 14.05 -7.14
N THR A 11 35.79 14.19 -6.11
CA THR A 11 34.47 13.50 -6.06
C THR A 11 33.33 14.48 -5.68
N VAL A 12 33.31 15.63 -6.30
CA VAL A 12 32.05 16.37 -6.47
C VAL A 12 31.43 15.86 -7.77
N GLU A 13 30.97 14.63 -7.72
CA GLU A 13 30.10 14.07 -8.73
C GLU A 13 28.85 14.95 -8.77
N ARG A 14 28.58 15.52 -9.94
CA ARG A 14 27.49 16.47 -10.17
C ARG A 14 26.19 15.89 -9.63
N GLN A 15 25.73 16.39 -8.52
CA GLN A 15 24.36 16.18 -8.09
C GLN A 15 23.46 16.60 -9.27
N PRO A 16 22.57 15.73 -9.73
CA PRO A 16 21.58 16.13 -10.73
C PRO A 16 20.80 17.29 -10.12
N SER A 17 20.86 18.44 -10.77
CA SER A 17 20.18 19.64 -10.29
C SER A 17 18.71 19.32 -10.08
N LEU A 18 18.17 19.63 -8.90
CA LEU A 18 16.75 19.49 -8.54
C LEU A 18 15.77 20.19 -9.53
N ARG A 19 16.30 20.90 -10.49
CA ARG A 19 15.54 21.51 -11.61
C ARG A 19 15.04 20.54 -12.67
N SER A 20 15.45 19.27 -12.63
CA SER A 20 15.00 18.23 -13.56
C SER A 20 13.85 17.37 -13.02
N VAL A 21 13.35 17.64 -11.84
CA VAL A 21 12.08 17.06 -11.41
C VAL A 21 11.00 17.82 -12.16
N ALA A 22 10.57 17.28 -13.28
CA ALA A 22 9.48 17.84 -14.08
C ALA A 22 8.31 18.07 -13.12
N SER A 23 7.94 19.32 -12.95
CA SER A 23 6.80 19.69 -12.11
C SER A 23 5.56 19.01 -12.69
N PRO A 24 4.82 18.19 -11.95
CA PRO A 24 3.59 17.55 -12.44
C PRO A 24 2.46 18.57 -12.70
N ALA A 25 2.80 19.83 -12.83
CA ALA A 25 1.90 20.97 -12.83
C ALA A 25 0.88 21.01 -14.00
N ALA A 26 0.86 20.03 -14.89
CA ALA A 26 -0.05 20.08 -16.04
C ALA A 26 -1.29 19.19 -15.92
N SER A 27 -1.44 18.35 -14.89
CA SER A 27 -2.49 17.33 -14.87
C SER A 27 -3.41 17.35 -13.64
N GLY A 28 -3.74 18.50 -13.13
CA GLY A 28 -4.63 18.66 -11.96
C GLY A 28 -6.05 18.08 -12.10
N ARG A 29 -6.38 17.48 -13.24
CA ARG A 29 -7.66 16.81 -13.50
C ARG A 29 -7.37 15.43 -14.09
N GLY A 30 -7.89 14.38 -13.45
CA GLY A 30 -7.75 13.02 -13.93
C GLY A 30 -7.50 12.02 -12.82
N LEU A 31 -7.16 10.83 -13.22
CA LEU A 31 -6.84 9.72 -12.32
C LEU A 31 -5.35 9.44 -12.35
N LEU A 32 -4.80 9.14 -11.20
CA LEU A 32 -3.51 8.49 -11.09
C LEU A 32 -3.74 6.99 -11.28
N PRO A 33 -3.02 6.34 -12.21
CA PRO A 33 -3.15 4.91 -12.45
C PRO A 33 -2.86 4.08 -11.19
N VAL A 34 -3.43 2.89 -11.14
CA VAL A 34 -3.10 1.86 -10.15
C VAL A 34 -2.86 0.54 -10.86
N VAL A 35 -2.20 -0.39 -10.18
CA VAL A 35 -2.01 -1.75 -10.70
C VAL A 35 -3.36 -2.37 -11.12
N PRO A 36 -3.41 -3.16 -12.21
CA PRO A 36 -4.65 -3.65 -12.80
C PRO A 36 -5.58 -4.34 -11.79
N ALA A 37 -5.02 -5.11 -10.86
CA ALA A 37 -5.78 -5.84 -9.86
C ALA A 37 -6.60 -4.94 -8.90
N LEU A 38 -6.19 -3.69 -8.70
CA LEU A 38 -6.89 -2.74 -7.83
C LEU A 38 -7.94 -1.89 -8.56
N ARG A 39 -7.97 -1.89 -9.90
CA ARG A 39 -8.90 -1.05 -10.67
C ARG A 39 -10.36 -1.33 -10.34
N GLY A 40 -10.73 -2.60 -10.15
CA GLY A 40 -12.11 -3.00 -9.84
C GLY A 40 -12.61 -2.55 -8.47
N VAL A 41 -11.71 -2.35 -7.50
CA VAL A 41 -12.05 -1.87 -6.15
C VAL A 41 -12.28 -0.36 -6.14
N LEU A 42 -11.55 0.37 -6.99
CA LEU A 42 -11.64 1.83 -7.02
C LEU A 42 -12.85 2.31 -7.83
N PRO A 43 -13.56 3.35 -7.37
CA PRO A 43 -14.78 3.82 -8.03
C PRO A 43 -14.62 4.19 -9.50
N GLU A 44 -13.47 4.79 -9.83
CA GLU A 44 -13.15 5.30 -11.18
C GLU A 44 -12.02 4.50 -11.84
N GLY A 45 -11.62 3.36 -11.26
CA GLY A 45 -10.51 2.52 -11.76
C GLY A 45 -9.11 3.09 -11.50
N GLY A 46 -9.01 4.19 -10.75
CA GLY A 46 -7.76 4.86 -10.38
C GLY A 46 -7.95 5.76 -9.17
N LEU A 47 -6.87 6.41 -8.73
CA LEU A 47 -6.91 7.36 -7.63
C LEU A 47 -7.15 8.78 -8.18
N ARG A 48 -8.16 9.47 -7.65
CA ARG A 48 -8.47 10.83 -8.06
C ARG A 48 -7.33 11.77 -7.67
N ARG A 49 -6.77 12.48 -8.65
CA ARG A 49 -5.72 13.49 -8.40
C ARG A 49 -6.23 14.62 -7.51
N GLY A 50 -5.33 15.15 -6.71
CA GLY A 50 -5.64 16.25 -5.79
C GLY A 50 -6.47 15.85 -4.58
N THR A 51 -6.52 14.56 -4.23
CA THR A 51 -7.30 14.06 -3.09
C THR A 51 -6.47 13.25 -2.10
N ALA A 52 -7.01 13.13 -0.90
CA ALA A 52 -6.48 12.25 0.13
C ALA A 52 -7.33 10.98 0.22
N VAL A 53 -6.67 9.84 0.32
CA VAL A 53 -7.24 8.50 0.50
C VAL A 53 -6.77 7.94 1.83
N SER A 54 -7.69 7.50 2.66
CA SER A 54 -7.39 6.86 3.95
C SER A 54 -7.23 5.36 3.74
N VAL A 55 -6.13 4.78 4.24
CA VAL A 55 -5.89 3.34 4.28
C VAL A 55 -6.04 2.86 5.71
N ALA A 56 -7.14 2.17 5.97
CA ALA A 56 -7.49 1.70 7.31
C ALA A 56 -6.44 0.71 7.83
N GLY A 57 -6.11 0.82 9.13
CA GLY A 57 -5.08 -0.02 9.73
C GLY A 57 -3.65 0.24 9.25
N GLY A 58 -3.45 1.15 8.28
CA GLY A 58 -2.12 1.47 7.75
C GLY A 58 -1.43 0.27 7.08
N ASP A 59 -2.19 -0.62 6.43
CA ASP A 59 -1.64 -1.81 5.76
C ASP A 59 -0.58 -1.41 4.72
N ALA A 60 0.68 -1.73 5.02
CA ALA A 60 1.83 -1.33 4.21
C ALA A 60 1.78 -1.94 2.80
N GLY A 61 1.31 -3.19 2.69
CA GLY A 61 1.15 -3.86 1.39
C GLY A 61 0.16 -3.12 0.50
N LEU A 62 -0.99 -2.72 1.06
CA LEU A 62 -2.00 -1.96 0.31
C LEU A 62 -1.50 -0.56 -0.08
N LEU A 63 -0.77 0.13 0.82
CA LEU A 63 -0.13 1.41 0.51
C LEU A 63 0.82 1.29 -0.68
N LEU A 64 1.73 0.31 -0.63
CA LEU A 64 2.70 0.04 -1.69
C LEU A 64 2.03 -0.34 -3.02
N ALA A 65 1.01 -1.20 -2.97
CA ALA A 65 0.26 -1.62 -4.15
C ALA A 65 -0.45 -0.44 -4.85
N LEU A 66 -1.03 0.48 -4.06
CA LEU A 66 -1.66 1.70 -4.59
C LEU A 66 -0.61 2.65 -5.19
N ALA A 67 0.55 2.77 -4.54
CA ALA A 67 1.63 3.64 -5.00
C ALA A 67 2.34 3.10 -6.24
N ALA A 68 2.36 1.78 -6.44
CA ALA A 68 3.03 1.14 -7.57
C ALA A 68 2.52 1.62 -8.94
N GLY A 69 1.29 2.10 -9.02
CA GLY A 69 0.72 2.66 -10.25
C GLY A 69 1.40 3.95 -10.74
N VAL A 70 2.17 4.64 -9.89
CA VAL A 70 2.91 5.85 -10.29
C VAL A 70 3.89 5.57 -11.43
N ARG A 71 4.41 4.35 -11.52
CA ARG A 71 5.31 3.93 -12.62
C ARG A 71 4.66 4.04 -14.01
N GLU A 72 3.33 3.97 -14.08
CA GLU A 72 2.58 4.10 -15.35
C GLU A 72 2.47 5.57 -15.80
N THR A 73 2.87 6.53 -14.95
CA THR A 73 2.96 7.93 -15.34
C THR A 73 4.34 8.24 -15.90
N ASP A 74 4.39 9.05 -16.96
CA ASP A 74 5.66 9.45 -17.55
C ASP A 74 6.48 10.29 -16.56
N GLY A 75 7.59 9.72 -16.12
CA GLY A 75 8.47 10.39 -15.16
C GLY A 75 7.94 10.52 -13.72
N GLY A 76 6.89 9.79 -13.36
CA GLY A 76 6.24 9.92 -12.05
C GLY A 76 7.14 9.62 -10.86
N TRP A 77 7.07 10.50 -9.85
CA TRP A 77 7.75 10.34 -8.57
C TRP A 77 6.76 10.02 -7.46
N ALA A 78 7.20 9.26 -6.47
CA ALA A 78 6.49 9.03 -5.24
C ALA A 78 7.31 9.51 -4.03
N ALA A 79 6.63 9.72 -2.90
CA ALA A 79 7.29 9.97 -1.63
C ALA A 79 6.69 9.12 -0.51
N ALA A 80 7.52 8.77 0.47
CA ALA A 80 7.13 8.15 1.74
C ALA A 80 7.51 9.09 2.88
N VAL A 81 6.56 9.41 3.75
CA VAL A 81 6.73 10.36 4.84
C VAL A 81 6.24 9.75 6.15
N GLY A 82 7.10 9.67 7.16
CA GLY A 82 6.78 9.09 8.46
C GLY A 82 6.57 7.57 8.42
N LEU A 83 7.25 6.87 7.52
CA LEU A 83 7.14 5.43 7.30
C LEU A 83 8.52 4.75 7.43
N PRO A 84 9.19 4.81 8.61
CA PRO A 84 10.53 4.26 8.78
C PRO A 84 10.60 2.75 8.54
N ASP A 85 9.49 2.04 8.76
CA ASP A 85 9.39 0.60 8.57
C ASP A 85 8.96 0.20 7.15
N LEU A 86 9.00 1.13 6.19
CA LEU A 86 8.61 0.83 4.81
C LEU A 86 9.61 -0.14 4.19
N GLY A 87 9.16 -1.34 3.87
CA GLY A 87 9.99 -2.37 3.23
C GLY A 87 10.33 -1.99 1.78
N LEU A 88 11.52 -1.42 1.54
CA LEU A 88 11.95 -1.00 0.21
C LEU A 88 12.05 -2.19 -0.77
N ALA A 89 12.46 -3.36 -0.29
CA ALA A 89 12.46 -4.57 -1.11
C ALA A 89 11.03 -4.98 -1.54
N ALA A 90 10.06 -4.86 -0.63
CA ALA A 90 8.67 -5.08 -0.95
C ALA A 90 8.15 -4.01 -1.93
N ALA A 91 8.52 -2.73 -1.74
CA ALA A 91 8.16 -1.66 -2.66
C ALA A 91 8.61 -1.95 -4.09
N ALA A 92 9.86 -2.41 -4.27
CA ALA A 92 10.39 -2.85 -5.56
C ALA A 92 9.61 -4.05 -6.12
N GLY A 93 9.29 -5.03 -5.28
CA GLY A 93 8.48 -6.20 -5.65
C GLY A 93 7.09 -5.82 -6.16
N TYR A 94 6.44 -4.83 -5.55
CA TYR A 94 5.17 -4.28 -6.02
C TYR A 94 5.30 -3.44 -7.31
N GLY A 95 6.54 -3.10 -7.70
CA GLY A 95 6.83 -2.39 -8.93
C GLY A 95 7.08 -0.90 -8.78
N LEU A 96 7.33 -0.38 -7.56
CA LEU A 96 7.83 0.98 -7.41
C LEU A 96 9.27 1.10 -7.93
N ASP A 97 9.54 2.17 -8.68
CA ASP A 97 10.92 2.54 -9.02
C ASP A 97 11.57 3.27 -7.84
N LEU A 98 12.44 2.58 -7.11
CA LEU A 98 13.12 3.14 -5.94
C LEU A 98 14.01 4.35 -6.27
N ARG A 99 14.43 4.52 -7.52
CA ARG A 99 15.18 5.72 -7.98
C ARG A 99 14.31 6.95 -8.05
N ARG A 100 12.98 6.78 -8.02
CA ARG A 100 11.96 7.83 -8.06
C ARG A 100 11.10 7.85 -6.79
N LEU A 101 11.65 7.33 -5.70
CA LEU A 101 11.03 7.33 -4.39
C LEU A 101 11.83 8.24 -3.46
N LEU A 102 11.21 9.30 -2.99
CA LEU A 102 11.74 10.16 -1.93
C LEU A 102 11.29 9.60 -0.58
N VAL A 103 12.20 9.58 0.40
CA VAL A 103 11.91 9.04 1.72
C VAL A 103 12.24 10.08 2.78
N ALA A 104 11.29 10.34 3.68
CA ALA A 104 11.44 11.17 4.87
C ALA A 104 10.92 10.38 6.08
N ASP A 105 11.81 9.59 6.69
CA ASP A 105 11.44 8.60 7.71
C ASP A 105 10.89 9.24 8.98
N ASP A 106 11.57 10.26 9.48
CA ASP A 106 11.18 10.96 10.72
C ASP A 106 11.07 12.48 10.50
N PRO A 107 9.97 12.96 9.91
CA PRO A 107 9.73 14.38 9.72
C PRO A 107 9.33 15.10 11.02
N GLY A 108 9.10 14.36 12.11
CA GLY A 108 8.68 14.89 13.40
C GLY A 108 7.43 15.79 13.31
N PRO A 109 7.37 16.88 14.06
CA PRO A 109 6.22 17.80 14.05
C PRO A 109 6.03 18.55 12.72
N HIS A 110 7.07 18.59 11.86
CA HIS A 110 7.06 19.30 10.57
C HIS A 110 6.54 18.47 9.40
N TRP A 111 6.00 17.28 9.65
CA TRP A 111 5.51 16.39 8.59
C TRP A 111 4.54 17.07 7.60
N ALA A 112 3.70 18.00 8.09
CA ALA A 112 2.72 18.68 7.24
C ALA A 112 3.38 19.67 6.26
N GLU A 113 4.46 20.31 6.67
CA GLU A 113 5.28 21.19 5.82
C GLU A 113 6.02 20.36 4.77
N VAL A 114 6.61 19.24 5.19
CA VAL A 114 7.26 18.27 4.29
C VAL A 114 6.27 17.79 3.23
N VAL A 115 5.06 17.36 3.62
CA VAL A 115 3.99 16.97 2.68
C VAL A 115 3.63 18.12 1.74
N SER A 116 3.53 19.37 2.25
CA SER A 116 3.16 20.52 1.43
C SER A 116 4.21 20.85 0.37
N VAL A 117 5.49 20.69 0.68
CA VAL A 117 6.60 20.89 -0.26
C VAL A 117 6.64 19.76 -1.28
N LEU A 118 6.60 18.51 -0.83
CA LEU A 118 6.66 17.34 -1.70
C LEU A 118 5.47 17.25 -2.65
N ALA A 119 4.29 17.69 -2.23
CA ALA A 119 3.10 17.67 -3.08
C ALA A 119 3.26 18.49 -4.37
N GLY A 120 4.16 19.45 -4.41
CA GLY A 120 4.49 20.21 -5.62
C GLY A 120 5.48 19.50 -6.56
N ALA A 121 6.10 18.41 -6.11
CA ALA A 121 7.19 17.74 -6.82
C ALA A 121 6.90 16.29 -7.19
N VAL A 122 5.92 15.64 -6.53
CA VAL A 122 5.63 14.23 -6.73
C VAL A 122 4.16 13.97 -7.10
N GLU A 123 3.90 12.85 -7.74
CA GLU A 123 2.55 12.41 -8.13
C GLU A 123 1.76 11.85 -6.95
N LEU A 124 2.47 11.22 -6.01
CA LEU A 124 1.87 10.50 -4.89
C LEU A 124 2.74 10.59 -3.65
N ILE A 125 2.10 10.79 -2.49
CA ILE A 125 2.74 10.74 -1.18
C ILE A 125 2.06 9.64 -0.35
N MET A 126 2.84 8.71 0.19
CA MET A 126 2.44 7.82 1.28
C MET A 126 2.80 8.50 2.59
N LEU A 127 1.83 8.68 3.48
CA LEU A 127 1.99 9.39 4.75
C LEU A 127 1.52 8.56 5.93
N ARG A 128 2.33 8.47 6.97
CA ARG A 128 1.90 8.11 8.32
C ARG A 128 2.06 9.35 9.21
N PRO A 129 0.96 10.04 9.58
CA PRO A 129 1.04 11.15 10.51
C PRO A 129 1.55 10.69 11.88
N GLY A 130 2.32 11.51 12.58
CA GLY A 130 2.82 11.20 13.92
C GLY A 130 1.75 11.22 15.03
N GLY A 131 0.47 11.43 14.68
CA GLY A 131 -0.64 11.48 15.62
C GLY A 131 -1.95 11.90 14.96
N PRO A 132 -3.00 12.16 15.76
CA PRO A 132 -4.29 12.61 15.25
C PRO A 132 -4.18 13.90 14.43
N VAL A 133 -4.80 13.93 13.28
CA VAL A 133 -4.75 15.08 12.36
C VAL A 133 -5.95 15.99 12.60
N PRO A 134 -5.74 17.27 12.98
CA PRO A 134 -6.83 18.22 13.13
C PRO A 134 -7.54 18.51 11.80
N PRO A 135 -8.88 18.67 11.80
CA PRO A 135 -9.65 18.92 10.57
C PRO A 135 -9.20 20.16 9.78
N ASN A 136 -8.79 21.21 10.47
CA ASN A 136 -8.28 22.45 9.83
C ASN A 136 -6.96 22.19 9.10
N LEU A 137 -6.05 21.38 9.64
CA LEU A 137 -4.81 20.99 8.99
C LEU A 137 -5.09 20.12 7.76
N ALA A 138 -5.99 19.14 7.90
CA ALA A 138 -6.40 18.30 6.79
C ALA A 138 -7.02 19.14 5.65
N ALA A 139 -7.84 20.14 5.98
CA ALA A 139 -8.43 21.05 4.99
C ALA A 139 -7.37 21.92 4.28
N ARG A 140 -6.34 22.41 5.00
CA ARG A 140 -5.20 23.14 4.41
C ARG A 140 -4.43 22.26 3.42
N LEU A 141 -4.09 21.03 3.83
CA LEU A 141 -3.40 20.07 2.95
C LEU A 141 -4.26 19.68 1.74
N ALA A 142 -5.57 19.50 1.93
CA ALA A 142 -6.48 19.25 0.80
C ALA A 142 -6.45 20.39 -0.23
N ALA A 143 -6.28 21.65 0.19
CA ALA A 143 -6.11 22.78 -0.73
C ALA A 143 -4.79 22.71 -1.50
N VAL A 144 -3.70 22.27 -0.84
CA VAL A 144 -2.39 22.04 -1.49
C VAL A 144 -2.52 20.94 -2.54
N LEU A 145 -3.09 19.80 -2.17
CA LEU A 145 -3.27 18.65 -3.06
C LEU A 145 -4.10 19.02 -4.31
N ARG A 146 -5.21 19.75 -4.13
CA ARG A 146 -6.03 20.19 -5.27
C ARG A 146 -5.28 21.09 -6.25
N ARG A 147 -4.36 21.92 -5.77
CA ARG A 147 -3.53 22.78 -6.64
C ARG A 147 -2.44 22.02 -7.36
N SER A 148 -1.79 21.07 -6.67
CA SER A 148 -0.68 20.29 -7.23
C SER A 148 -1.14 19.11 -8.08
N GLY A 149 -2.34 18.58 -7.84
CA GLY A 149 -2.77 17.30 -8.42
C GLY A 149 -2.18 16.06 -7.75
N CYS A 150 -1.35 16.22 -6.72
CA CYS A 150 -0.75 15.12 -5.98
C CYS A 150 -1.82 14.30 -5.23
N VAL A 151 -1.64 12.99 -5.18
CA VAL A 151 -2.46 12.07 -4.39
C VAL A 151 -1.79 11.81 -3.05
N LEU A 152 -2.56 11.91 -1.97
CA LEU A 152 -2.08 11.59 -0.61
C LEU A 152 -2.70 10.28 -0.13
N LEU A 153 -1.90 9.24 0.04
CA LEU A 153 -2.29 7.99 0.70
C LEU A 153 -1.92 8.09 2.18
N VAL A 154 -2.91 7.99 3.06
CA VAL A 154 -2.67 8.13 4.50
C VAL A 154 -2.82 6.78 5.20
N ALA A 155 -1.77 6.34 5.87
CA ALA A 155 -1.79 5.17 6.76
C ALA A 155 -2.58 5.48 8.02
N GLY A 156 -3.89 5.28 7.98
CA GLY A 156 -4.80 5.53 9.10
C GLY A 156 -5.95 6.49 8.75
N PRO A 157 -6.66 6.98 9.78
CA PRO A 157 -7.80 7.86 9.58
C PRO A 157 -7.38 9.24 9.08
N TRP A 158 -8.17 9.79 8.14
CA TRP A 158 -7.95 11.12 7.60
C TRP A 158 -9.26 11.92 7.59
N PRO A 159 -9.31 13.11 8.24
CA PRO A 159 -10.48 13.97 8.20
C PRO A 159 -10.83 14.38 6.78
N GLY A 160 -12.07 14.15 6.38
CA GLY A 160 -12.56 14.55 5.06
C GLY A 160 -12.12 13.67 3.90
N ALA A 161 -11.48 12.50 4.14
CA ALA A 161 -11.20 11.54 3.08
C ALA A 161 -12.47 11.18 2.31
N GLY A 162 -12.43 11.32 0.98
CA GLY A 162 -13.54 10.93 0.10
C GLY A 162 -13.58 9.43 -0.15
N LEU A 163 -12.44 8.77 -0.03
CA LEU A 163 -12.26 7.34 -0.22
C LEU A 163 -11.50 6.75 0.97
N ARG A 164 -11.99 5.65 1.49
CA ARG A 164 -11.33 4.81 2.47
C ARG A 164 -11.13 3.44 1.90
N LEU A 165 -9.94 2.92 2.01
CA LEU A 165 -9.58 1.57 1.61
C LEU A 165 -9.12 0.81 2.85
N GLY A 166 -9.36 -0.49 2.88
CA GLY A 166 -8.92 -1.33 3.98
C GLY A 166 -8.82 -2.78 3.59
N VAL A 167 -8.09 -3.53 4.38
CA VAL A 167 -8.04 -4.99 4.31
C VAL A 167 -8.97 -5.53 5.38
N ARG A 168 -10.03 -6.24 4.96
CA ARG A 168 -11.01 -6.84 5.88
C ARG A 168 -10.53 -8.16 6.43
N SER A 169 -9.89 -8.97 5.60
CA SER A 169 -9.37 -10.28 5.98
C SER A 169 -8.08 -10.55 5.23
N GLY A 170 -7.22 -11.39 5.79
CA GLY A 170 -5.97 -11.77 5.16
C GLY A 170 -5.49 -13.14 5.62
N ARG A 171 -4.98 -13.94 4.68
CA ARG A 171 -4.37 -15.24 4.95
C ARG A 171 -2.99 -15.29 4.31
N TRP A 172 -1.99 -15.65 5.10
CA TRP A 172 -0.64 -15.92 4.63
C TRP A 172 -0.48 -17.38 4.20
N PHE A 173 0.37 -17.59 3.21
CA PHE A 173 0.72 -18.89 2.64
C PHE A 173 2.22 -19.12 2.73
N GLY A 174 2.62 -20.41 2.66
CA GLY A 174 4.02 -20.82 2.63
C GLY A 174 4.56 -21.37 3.94
N LEU A 175 3.81 -21.26 5.05
CA LEU A 175 4.14 -21.93 6.31
C LEU A 175 3.34 -23.22 6.45
N GLY A 176 4.01 -24.33 6.80
CA GLY A 176 3.42 -25.61 7.15
C GLY A 176 4.15 -26.22 8.33
N ASP A 177 3.42 -26.85 9.24
CA ASP A 177 3.96 -27.59 10.42
C ASP A 177 5.07 -26.87 11.19
N GLY A 178 4.94 -25.55 11.36
CA GLY A 178 5.87 -24.72 12.12
C GLY A 178 7.16 -24.32 11.40
N HIS A 179 7.32 -24.66 10.12
CA HIS A 179 8.46 -24.26 9.29
C HIS A 179 8.01 -23.84 7.88
N GLY A 180 8.92 -23.20 7.13
CA GLY A 180 8.66 -22.71 5.77
C GLY A 180 8.95 -21.23 5.61
N GLN A 181 8.65 -20.70 4.43
CA GLN A 181 8.82 -19.30 4.10
C GLN A 181 7.48 -18.72 3.64
N LEU A 182 7.14 -17.52 4.11
CA LEU A 182 5.97 -16.81 3.61
C LEU A 182 6.12 -16.55 2.09
N THR A 183 5.22 -17.10 1.31
CA THR A 183 5.27 -17.02 -0.16
C THR A 183 4.24 -16.06 -0.73
N GLY A 184 3.16 -15.78 0.00
CA GLY A 184 2.14 -14.87 -0.48
C GLY A 184 1.08 -14.59 0.56
N ARG A 185 0.26 -13.57 0.31
CA ARG A 185 -0.85 -13.18 1.16
C ARG A 185 -2.09 -12.94 0.32
N GLN A 186 -3.16 -13.67 0.59
CA GLN A 186 -4.48 -13.33 0.06
C GLN A 186 -5.19 -12.37 1.01
N VAL A 187 -5.84 -11.36 0.45
CA VAL A 187 -6.59 -10.36 1.21
C VAL A 187 -7.92 -10.04 0.53
N GLU A 188 -8.90 -9.63 1.32
CA GLU A 188 -10.09 -8.95 0.83
C GLU A 188 -9.89 -7.45 1.02
N VAL A 189 -9.67 -6.73 -0.06
CA VAL A 189 -9.60 -5.26 -0.07
C VAL A 189 -11.00 -4.70 -0.25
N VAL A 190 -11.38 -3.77 0.60
CA VAL A 190 -12.68 -3.09 0.55
C VAL A 190 -12.49 -1.60 0.35
N ALA A 191 -13.39 -1.00 -0.43
CA ALA A 191 -13.46 0.44 -0.63
C ALA A 191 -14.76 0.98 -0.05
N GLU A 192 -14.64 2.00 0.78
CA GLU A 192 -15.74 2.75 1.36
C GLU A 192 -15.59 4.22 1.00
N GLY A 193 -16.65 4.89 0.62
CA GLY A 193 -16.59 6.29 0.23
C GLY A 193 -17.88 7.04 0.44
N ARG A 194 -17.86 8.35 0.16
CA ARG A 194 -19.03 9.21 0.15
C ARG A 194 -19.65 9.21 -1.24
N GLY A 195 -20.96 8.99 -1.30
CA GLY A 195 -21.74 9.05 -2.54
C GLY A 195 -22.16 7.69 -3.10
N SER A 196 -23.05 7.70 -4.08
CA SER A 196 -23.66 6.51 -4.70
C SER A 196 -22.69 5.62 -5.46
N ALA A 197 -21.52 6.15 -5.81
CA ALA A 197 -20.49 5.44 -6.58
C ALA A 197 -19.70 4.40 -5.77
N VAL A 198 -19.76 4.45 -4.43
CA VAL A 198 -18.98 3.55 -3.56
C VAL A 198 -19.93 2.71 -2.70
N ARG A 199 -20.77 1.92 -3.33
CA ARG A 199 -21.47 0.85 -2.62
C ARG A 199 -20.51 -0.31 -2.43
N GLY A 200 -19.78 -0.29 -1.29
CA GLY A 200 -19.06 -1.46 -0.77
C GLY A 200 -18.34 -2.31 -1.81
N ARG A 201 -17.45 -1.72 -2.64
CA ARG A 201 -16.67 -2.51 -3.59
C ARG A 201 -15.63 -3.31 -2.82
N ALA A 202 -15.54 -4.58 -3.13
CA ALA A 202 -14.55 -5.48 -2.57
C ALA A 202 -13.91 -6.31 -3.67
N ALA A 203 -12.66 -6.69 -3.48
CA ALA A 203 -11.99 -7.66 -4.32
C ALA A 203 -11.04 -8.52 -3.49
N ARG A 204 -10.92 -9.78 -3.88
CA ARG A 204 -9.92 -10.69 -3.33
C ARG A 204 -8.66 -10.61 -4.17
N LEU A 205 -7.56 -10.34 -3.49
CA LEU A 205 -6.26 -10.08 -4.13
C LEU A 205 -5.17 -10.92 -3.46
N TRP A 206 -4.17 -11.27 -4.25
CA TRP A 206 -2.84 -11.59 -3.76
C TRP A 206 -2.10 -10.27 -3.50
N LEU A 207 -1.61 -10.09 -2.25
CA LEU A 207 -0.97 -8.88 -1.79
C LEU A 207 0.13 -9.19 -0.75
N PRO A 208 1.33 -9.66 -1.18
CA PRO A 208 1.74 -10.06 -2.53
C PRO A 208 1.36 -11.50 -2.92
N ASP A 209 1.58 -11.86 -4.20
CA ASP A 209 1.67 -13.24 -4.65
C ASP A 209 3.09 -13.81 -4.40
N ALA A 210 3.33 -15.06 -4.81
CA ALA A 210 4.62 -15.74 -4.65
C ALA A 210 5.79 -15.07 -5.40
N HIS A 211 5.51 -14.16 -6.32
CA HIS A 211 6.51 -13.40 -7.09
C HIS A 211 6.64 -11.96 -6.61
N GLY A 212 5.97 -11.61 -5.50
CA GLY A 212 5.97 -10.26 -4.96
C GLY A 212 4.97 -9.31 -5.63
N ALA A 213 4.16 -9.77 -6.58
CA ALA A 213 3.24 -8.95 -7.35
C ALA A 213 1.82 -8.88 -6.75
N VAL A 214 1.05 -7.89 -7.22
CA VAL A 214 -0.38 -7.77 -6.89
C VAL A 214 -1.21 -8.40 -7.99
N ARG A 215 -2.06 -9.37 -7.64
CA ARG A 215 -2.93 -10.07 -8.58
C ARG A 215 -4.33 -10.25 -8.02
N THR A 216 -5.34 -10.33 -8.88
CA THR A 216 -6.66 -10.81 -8.50
C THR A 216 -6.59 -12.30 -8.17
N VAL A 217 -7.32 -12.71 -7.12
CA VAL A 217 -7.57 -14.14 -6.91
C VAL A 217 -8.62 -14.55 -7.92
N GLU A 218 -8.23 -15.39 -8.87
CA GLU A 218 -9.18 -16.03 -9.77
C GLU A 218 -10.02 -16.99 -8.93
N GLU A 219 -11.34 -16.76 -8.90
CA GLU A 219 -12.25 -17.80 -8.40
C GLU A 219 -12.21 -18.93 -9.43
N THR A 220 -11.46 -19.98 -9.11
CA THR A 220 -11.61 -21.25 -9.82
C THR A 220 -13.03 -21.69 -9.52
N VAL A 221 -13.94 -21.50 -10.48
CA VAL A 221 -15.22 -22.21 -10.51
C VAL A 221 -14.84 -23.66 -10.72
N GLY A 222 -14.54 -24.32 -9.61
CA GLY A 222 -14.31 -25.75 -9.59
C GLY A 222 -15.62 -26.45 -9.91
N THR A 223 -15.80 -26.81 -11.16
CA THR A 223 -16.61 -27.97 -11.54
C THR A 223 -15.83 -29.21 -11.09
N GLY A 224 -15.64 -29.34 -9.80
CA GLY A 224 -15.12 -30.54 -9.15
C GLY A 224 -16.29 -31.40 -8.75
N THR A 225 -16.59 -32.38 -9.53
CA THR A 225 -17.35 -33.58 -9.16
C THR A 225 -16.89 -34.00 -7.76
N VAL A 226 -17.80 -33.93 -6.81
CA VAL A 226 -17.60 -34.53 -5.49
C VAL A 226 -17.64 -36.02 -5.71
N ASP A 227 -16.50 -36.68 -5.82
CA ASP A 227 -16.40 -38.10 -5.60
C ASP A 227 -16.67 -38.36 -4.10
N VAL A 228 -17.90 -38.70 -3.83
CA VAL A 228 -18.31 -39.28 -2.56
C VAL A 228 -17.70 -40.70 -2.54
N VAL A 229 -16.50 -40.79 -1.95
CA VAL A 229 -15.95 -42.10 -1.58
C VAL A 229 -16.71 -42.58 -0.36
N GLY A 230 -17.35 -43.72 -0.56
CA GLY A 230 -18.32 -44.34 0.33
C GLY A 230 -17.82 -44.54 1.76
N GLU A 231 -18.77 -44.39 2.61
CA GLU A 231 -18.86 -44.83 3.97
C GLU A 231 -18.82 -46.35 4.02
N ASP A 232 -17.69 -46.93 4.42
CA ASP A 232 -17.68 -48.31 4.89
C ASP A 232 -17.61 -48.35 6.42
N ALA A 233 -18.75 -48.71 6.96
CA ALA A 233 -18.97 -49.01 8.35
C ALA A 233 -18.11 -50.21 8.79
N VAL A 234 -17.37 -50.07 9.88
CA VAL A 234 -17.01 -51.18 10.74
C VAL A 234 -17.40 -50.82 12.18
N ALA A 235 -18.47 -51.50 12.56
CA ALA A 235 -18.92 -51.60 13.95
C ALA A 235 -18.10 -52.62 14.73
N GLY A 236 -17.92 -52.35 16.01
CA GLY A 236 -17.54 -53.41 16.97
C GLY A 236 -16.85 -52.88 18.22
N PRO A 237 -17.06 -53.56 19.33
CA PRO A 237 -17.75 -52.93 20.49
C PRO A 237 -16.88 -52.82 21.75
N GLY A 238 -17.34 -51.97 22.65
CA GLY A 238 -17.39 -52.30 24.04
C GLY A 238 -16.30 -51.90 25.02
N THR A 239 -16.79 -51.39 26.13
CA THR A 239 -16.26 -51.49 27.51
C THR A 239 -15.16 -50.49 27.87
N GLY A 240 -15.34 -49.59 28.74
CA GLY A 240 -15.86 -49.52 30.06
C GLY A 240 -15.04 -48.56 30.88
N LEU A 241 -15.73 -47.73 31.65
CA LEU A 241 -15.36 -47.21 32.98
C LEU A 241 -13.89 -46.77 33.24
N ASP A 242 -13.60 -45.54 33.59
CA ASP A 242 -13.66 -45.17 34.99
C ASP A 242 -13.39 -43.66 35.18
N ARG A 243 -14.06 -43.14 36.17
CA ARG A 243 -13.87 -41.83 36.80
C ARG A 243 -12.51 -41.79 37.47
N MET A 244 -11.85 -40.64 37.45
CA MET A 244 -11.40 -40.01 38.72
C MET A 244 -11.04 -38.55 38.55
N ALA A 245 -11.53 -37.79 39.46
CA ALA A 245 -11.40 -36.38 39.72
C ALA A 245 -10.09 -36.02 40.47
N VAL A 246 -9.88 -34.67 40.61
CA VAL A 246 -9.07 -33.97 41.64
C VAL A 246 -7.54 -34.05 41.47
N VAL A 247 -6.83 -32.97 41.32
CA VAL A 247 -6.69 -31.71 42.11
C VAL A 247 -6.30 -30.57 41.15
#